data_1c47133b78239e251729730daf34f202
#
_entry.id   1c47133b78239e251729730daf34f202
#
_cell.length_a   1.000
_cell.length_b   1.000
_cell.length_c   1.000
_cell.angle_alpha   90.00
_cell.angle_beta   90.00
_cell.angle_gamma   90.00
#
_symmetry.space_group_name_H-M   'P 1'
#
loop_
_entity.id
_entity.type
_entity.pdbx_description
1 polymer ?
#
loop_
_entity_poly.entity_id
_entity_poly.type
_entity_poly.pdbx_seq_one_letter_code
_entity_poly.pdbx_strand_id
1 'polypeptide(L)'
;GGHFYLLAANTDTTKDNLKKIQNACNEWLLEKFGTKLYMAMGFAPCSASDLQNSGMQRNVFAAVSKKLNQDKLCRYDIQNLAKLFDSDSSYNKNLDGSRECAVCHMSSKKLIANGDAGDICPTCKGLFQLGEKLFKANRHFAVLSKAVGEELDLFGYNKPLFLAVMDEKELEENSRSKSA
;
A
#
# COMPACT_ATOMS: atom_id res chain seq x y z
N GLY A 1 -11.35 1.98 -3.06
CA GLY A 1 -10.30 1.04 -2.72
C GLY A 1 -10.36 -0.20 -3.58
N GLY A 2 -9.19 -0.80 -3.79
CA GLY A 2 -9.08 -2.08 -4.48
C GLY A 2 -9.30 -3.26 -3.54
N HIS A 3 -9.63 -4.42 -4.09
CA HIS A 3 -9.62 -5.67 -3.38
C HIS A 3 -9.12 -6.78 -4.29
N PHE A 4 -8.60 -7.84 -3.70
CA PHE A 4 -8.18 -9.04 -4.41
C PHE A 4 -8.49 -10.28 -3.56
N TYR A 5 -8.51 -11.42 -4.22
CA TYR A 5 -8.67 -12.72 -3.58
C TYR A 5 -7.42 -13.55 -3.79
N LEU A 6 -7.01 -14.26 -2.75
CA LEU A 6 -5.88 -15.16 -2.78
C LEU A 6 -6.35 -16.56 -2.35
N LEU A 7 -6.04 -17.56 -3.15
CA LEU A 7 -6.20 -18.95 -2.78
C LEU A 7 -4.88 -19.49 -2.22
N ALA A 8 -4.91 -19.98 -0.99
CA ALA A 8 -3.72 -20.44 -0.29
C ALA A 8 -3.98 -21.72 0.50
N ALA A 9 -2.94 -22.45 0.85
CA ALA A 9 -3.04 -23.65 1.67
C ALA A 9 -3.63 -23.31 3.05
N ASN A 10 -4.62 -24.10 3.50
CA ASN A 10 -5.28 -23.89 4.81
C ASN A 10 -4.45 -24.51 5.94
N THR A 11 -3.25 -23.99 6.18
CA THR A 11 -2.36 -24.38 7.27
C THR A 11 -2.20 -23.23 8.26
N ASP A 12 -1.86 -23.53 9.50
CA ASP A 12 -1.61 -22.49 10.50
C ASP A 12 -0.42 -21.63 10.14
N THR A 13 0.64 -22.23 9.59
CA THR A 13 1.81 -21.48 9.07
C THR A 13 1.40 -20.46 8.01
N THR A 14 0.50 -20.82 7.09
CA THR A 14 0.01 -19.88 6.08
C THR A 14 -0.76 -18.72 6.71
N LYS A 15 -1.66 -19.01 7.67
CA LYS A 15 -2.43 -18.00 8.39
C LYS A 15 -1.52 -17.04 9.17
N ASP A 16 -0.53 -17.56 9.86
CA ASP A 16 0.43 -16.76 10.62
C ASP A 16 1.28 -15.85 9.70
N ASN A 17 1.73 -16.38 8.57
CA ASN A 17 2.47 -15.60 7.59
C ASN A 17 1.61 -14.47 6.98
N LEU A 18 0.37 -14.77 6.63
CA LEU A 18 -0.57 -13.76 6.14
C LEU A 18 -0.81 -12.66 7.17
N LYS A 19 -0.95 -13.03 8.46
CA LYS A 19 -1.12 -12.06 9.54
C LYS A 19 0.12 -11.18 9.73
N LYS A 20 1.32 -11.77 9.67
CA LYS A 20 2.58 -11.01 9.72
C LYS A 20 2.68 -10.01 8.55
N ILE A 21 2.32 -10.44 7.34
CA ILE A 21 2.32 -9.57 6.16
C ILE A 21 1.29 -8.44 6.32
N GLN A 22 0.08 -8.74 6.81
CA GLN A 22 -0.95 -7.75 7.08
C GLN A 22 -0.46 -6.70 8.08
N ASN A 23 0.11 -7.12 9.19
CA ASN A 23 0.61 -6.22 10.22
C ASN A 23 1.72 -5.31 9.68
N ALA A 24 2.72 -5.87 9.00
CA ALA A 24 3.81 -5.11 8.41
C ALA A 24 3.31 -4.12 7.32
N CYS A 25 2.34 -4.54 6.50
CA CYS A 25 1.73 -3.67 5.50
C CYS A 25 0.97 -2.51 6.16
N ASN A 26 0.19 -2.79 7.21
CA ASN A 26 -0.57 -1.76 7.92
C ASN A 26 0.34 -0.79 8.70
N GLU A 27 1.45 -1.25 9.22
CA GLU A 27 2.46 -0.38 9.84
C GLU A 27 3.06 0.58 8.78
N TRP A 28 3.44 0.06 7.62
CA TRP A 28 3.92 0.88 6.51
C TRP A 28 2.86 1.87 6.00
N LEU A 29 1.59 1.43 5.85
CA LEU A 29 0.48 2.31 5.47
C LEU A 29 0.26 3.42 6.49
N LEU A 30 0.34 3.08 7.78
CA LEU A 30 0.20 4.04 8.86
C LEU A 30 1.31 5.10 8.81
N GLU A 31 2.56 4.70 8.58
CA GLU A 31 3.68 5.63 8.45
C GLU A 31 3.56 6.57 7.24
N LYS A 32 3.13 6.03 6.10
CA LYS A 32 3.07 6.79 4.84
C LYS A 32 1.81 7.63 4.70
N PHE A 33 0.67 7.13 5.15
CA PHE A 33 -0.65 7.70 4.87
C PHE A 33 -1.48 8.00 6.13
N GLY A 34 -0.91 7.79 7.31
CA GLY A 34 -1.64 7.92 8.57
C GLY A 34 -2.80 6.93 8.64
N THR A 35 -3.90 7.35 9.25
CA THR A 35 -5.09 6.49 9.42
C THR A 35 -5.98 6.40 8.16
N LYS A 36 -5.58 7.03 7.04
CA LYS A 36 -6.40 7.13 5.82
C LYS A 36 -6.49 5.81 5.06
N LEU A 37 -5.43 4.99 5.10
CA LEU A 37 -5.39 3.70 4.41
C LEU A 37 -5.15 2.57 5.40
N TYR A 38 -5.82 1.44 5.14
CA TYR A 38 -5.71 0.22 5.91
C TYR A 38 -5.97 -0.99 5.03
N MET A 39 -5.14 -2.02 5.12
CA MET A 39 -5.33 -3.30 4.45
C MET A 39 -6.07 -4.25 5.36
N ALA A 40 -7.39 -4.40 5.14
CA ALA A 40 -8.19 -5.39 5.83
C ALA A 40 -8.01 -6.79 5.21
N MET A 41 -8.02 -7.84 6.02
CA MET A 41 -7.93 -9.23 5.60
C MET A 41 -9.03 -10.06 6.22
N GLY A 42 -9.70 -10.87 5.39
CA GLY A 42 -10.63 -11.88 5.85
C GLY A 42 -10.33 -13.20 5.14
N PHE A 43 -10.43 -14.31 5.83
CA PHE A 43 -10.25 -15.63 5.23
C PHE A 43 -11.30 -16.62 5.73
N ALA A 44 -11.66 -17.57 4.87
CA ALA A 44 -12.52 -18.68 5.16
C ALA A 44 -11.98 -19.96 4.51
N PRO A 45 -12.07 -21.10 5.18
CA PRO A 45 -11.73 -22.37 4.56
C PRO A 45 -12.72 -22.68 3.43
N CYS A 46 -12.22 -23.25 2.35
CA CYS A 46 -13.03 -23.73 1.24
C CYS A 46 -12.43 -25.02 0.66
N SER A 47 -13.27 -25.84 0.07
CA SER A 47 -12.89 -27.00 -0.71
C SER A 47 -12.96 -26.71 -2.21
N ALA A 48 -12.41 -27.59 -3.04
CA ALA A 48 -12.54 -27.48 -4.50
C ALA A 48 -14.02 -27.51 -4.94
N SER A 49 -14.85 -28.33 -4.29
CA SER A 49 -16.30 -28.40 -4.56
C SER A 49 -17.03 -27.10 -4.23
N ASP A 50 -16.61 -26.39 -3.18
CA ASP A 50 -17.19 -25.09 -2.83
C ASP A 50 -16.91 -24.02 -3.90
N LEU A 51 -15.76 -24.11 -4.55
CA LEU A 51 -15.37 -23.17 -5.61
C LEU A 51 -15.99 -23.51 -6.98
N GLN A 52 -16.32 -24.78 -7.23
CA GLN A 52 -16.94 -25.23 -8.48
C GLN A 52 -18.46 -25.00 -8.51
N ASN A 53 -19.11 -25.01 -7.35
CA ASN A 53 -20.55 -24.86 -7.22
C ASN A 53 -20.92 -23.40 -6.91
N SER A 54 -21.62 -22.74 -7.82
CA SER A 54 -21.98 -21.32 -7.70
C SER A 54 -22.77 -20.98 -6.43
N GLY A 55 -23.61 -21.88 -5.92
CA GLY A 55 -24.33 -21.69 -4.67
C GLY A 55 -23.42 -21.73 -3.44
N MET A 56 -22.50 -22.70 -3.41
CA MET A 56 -21.52 -22.86 -2.31
C MET A 56 -20.45 -21.76 -2.37
N GLN A 57 -20.03 -21.37 -3.56
CA GLN A 57 -19.11 -20.25 -3.78
C GLN A 57 -19.61 -18.95 -3.14
N ARG A 58 -20.93 -18.65 -3.27
CA ARG A 58 -21.56 -17.50 -2.60
C ARG A 58 -21.38 -17.54 -1.08
N ASN A 59 -21.51 -18.70 -0.47
CA ASN A 59 -21.34 -18.87 0.98
C ASN A 59 -19.90 -18.62 1.42
N VAL A 60 -18.91 -19.09 0.64
CA VAL A 60 -17.48 -18.83 0.90
C VAL A 60 -17.20 -17.34 0.86
N PHE A 61 -17.63 -16.63 -0.18
CA PHE A 61 -17.45 -15.19 -0.30
C PHE A 61 -18.18 -14.41 0.80
N ALA A 62 -19.36 -14.84 1.19
CA ALA A 62 -20.08 -14.22 2.31
C ALA A 62 -19.33 -14.41 3.64
N ALA A 63 -18.74 -15.59 3.89
CA ALA A 63 -17.92 -15.86 5.07
C ALA A 63 -16.65 -14.99 5.08
N VAL A 64 -15.94 -14.89 3.96
CA VAL A 64 -14.78 -14.00 3.82
C VAL A 64 -15.18 -12.54 4.07
N SER A 65 -16.27 -12.08 3.46
CA SER A 65 -16.76 -10.71 3.64
C SER A 65 -17.13 -10.40 5.09
N LYS A 66 -17.73 -11.35 5.79
CA LYS A 66 -18.03 -11.20 7.22
C LYS A 66 -16.76 -11.03 8.06
N LYS A 67 -15.73 -11.85 7.79
CA LYS A 67 -14.43 -11.75 8.47
C LYS A 67 -13.71 -10.45 8.13
N LEU A 68 -13.75 -10.04 6.88
CA LEU A 68 -13.19 -8.78 6.41
C LEU A 68 -13.83 -7.57 7.12
N ASN A 69 -15.16 -7.58 7.29
CA ASN A 69 -15.88 -6.53 8.01
C ASN A 69 -15.53 -6.50 9.50
N GLN A 70 -15.34 -7.67 10.13
CA GLN A 70 -14.85 -7.75 11.50
C GLN A 70 -13.45 -7.15 11.64
N ASP A 71 -12.52 -7.46 10.72
CA ASP A 71 -11.17 -6.92 10.72
C ASP A 71 -11.15 -5.39 10.53
N LYS A 72 -12.05 -4.86 9.71
CA LYS A 72 -12.23 -3.40 9.55
C LYS A 72 -12.67 -2.67 10.81
N LEU A 73 -13.34 -3.34 11.73
CA LEU A 73 -13.75 -2.76 13.01
C LEU A 73 -12.61 -2.76 14.04
N CYS A 74 -11.61 -3.64 13.86
CA CYS A 74 -10.47 -3.80 14.75
C CYS A 74 -9.16 -3.51 13.98
N ARG A 75 -9.04 -2.32 13.38
CA ARG A 75 -7.97 -1.98 12.43
C ARG A 75 -6.57 -2.07 13.03
N TYR A 76 -6.39 -1.66 14.26
CA TYR A 76 -5.08 -1.50 14.88
C TYR A 76 -4.95 -2.41 16.08
N ASP A 77 -3.84 -3.12 16.17
CA ASP A 77 -3.46 -3.85 17.34
C ASP A 77 -3.03 -2.89 18.48
N ILE A 78 -2.80 -3.46 19.66
CA ILE A 78 -2.46 -2.66 20.86
C ILE A 78 -1.16 -1.87 20.70
N GLN A 79 -0.20 -2.38 19.91
CA GLN A 79 1.08 -1.71 19.66
C GLN A 79 0.89 -0.49 18.76
N ASN A 80 0.10 -0.63 17.71
CA ASN A 80 -0.24 0.49 16.81
C ASN A 80 -1.13 1.52 17.52
N LEU A 81 -2.06 1.08 18.36
CA LEU A 81 -2.86 1.98 19.18
C LEU A 81 -1.97 2.77 20.17
N ALA A 82 -1.01 2.13 20.83
CA ALA A 82 -0.08 2.81 21.69
C ALA A 82 0.71 3.90 20.94
N LYS A 83 1.22 3.60 19.74
CA LYS A 83 1.88 4.58 18.87
C LYS A 83 0.95 5.73 18.47
N LEU A 84 -0.31 5.44 18.15
CA LEU A 84 -1.30 6.45 17.75
C LEU A 84 -1.68 7.41 18.89
N PHE A 85 -1.71 6.91 20.12
CA PHE A 85 -2.07 7.71 21.31
C PHE A 85 -0.87 8.28 22.07
N ASP A 86 0.35 7.95 21.67
CA ASP A 86 1.55 8.55 22.24
C ASP A 86 1.68 10.02 21.78
N SER A 87 1.71 10.94 22.75
CA SER A 87 1.82 12.38 22.50
C SER A 87 3.09 12.77 21.74
N ASP A 88 4.18 12.01 21.93
CA ASP A 88 5.47 12.27 21.30
C ASP A 88 5.63 11.58 19.95
N SER A 89 4.68 10.74 19.57
CA SER A 89 4.71 10.08 18.28
C SER A 89 4.55 11.05 17.11
N SER A 90 5.10 10.68 15.96
CA SER A 90 4.94 11.46 14.72
C SER A 90 3.49 11.61 14.27
N TYR A 91 2.59 10.75 14.78
CA TYR A 91 1.16 10.77 14.47
C TYR A 91 0.39 11.85 15.24
N ASN A 92 0.87 12.21 16.45
CA ASN A 92 0.22 13.17 17.35
C ASN A 92 0.98 14.48 17.50
N LYS A 93 2.18 14.61 16.91
CA LYS A 93 2.86 15.91 16.90
C LYS A 93 1.93 16.92 16.27
N ASN A 94 1.62 17.98 17.01
CA ASN A 94 0.91 19.14 16.52
C ASN A 94 1.55 19.61 15.22
N LEU A 95 1.01 19.11 14.13
CA LEU A 95 1.38 19.55 12.83
C LEU A 95 0.68 20.88 12.66
N ASP A 96 1.47 21.91 12.60
CA ASP A 96 1.01 23.25 12.31
C ASP A 96 0.18 23.20 11.00
N GLY A 97 -1.14 23.35 11.13
CA GLY A 97 -2.07 23.33 9.99
C GLY A 97 -1.76 24.39 8.92
N SER A 98 -0.77 25.26 9.14
CA SER A 98 -0.28 26.22 8.16
C SER A 98 0.48 25.59 6.99
N ARG A 99 0.82 24.29 7.08
CA ARG A 99 1.62 23.56 6.06
C ARG A 99 0.92 22.31 5.58
N GLU A 100 -0.25 22.46 5.01
CA GLU A 100 -1.01 21.37 4.45
C GLU A 100 -0.75 21.22 2.95
N CYS A 101 -0.64 19.97 2.52
CA CYS A 101 -0.58 19.64 1.11
C CYS A 101 -1.89 20.02 0.43
N ALA A 102 -1.84 20.80 -0.65
CA ALA A 102 -3.03 21.24 -1.39
C ALA A 102 -3.85 20.08 -1.99
N VAL A 103 -3.26 18.88 -2.13
CA VAL A 103 -3.93 17.71 -2.74
C VAL A 103 -4.51 16.75 -1.72
N CYS A 104 -3.72 16.31 -0.72
CA CYS A 104 -4.16 15.30 0.23
C CYS A 104 -4.55 15.88 1.60
N HIS A 105 -4.35 17.17 1.81
CA HIS A 105 -4.62 17.90 3.06
C HIS A 105 -3.91 17.30 4.29
N MET A 106 -2.80 16.59 4.07
CA MET A 106 -1.94 16.14 5.15
C MET A 106 -0.90 17.20 5.46
N SER A 107 -0.72 17.47 6.74
CA SER A 107 0.39 18.31 7.18
C SER A 107 1.71 17.66 6.79
N SER A 108 2.62 18.44 6.23
CA SER A 108 3.94 17.97 5.82
C SER A 108 5.01 19.01 6.14
N LYS A 109 6.12 18.54 6.70
CA LYS A 109 7.30 19.40 6.94
C LYS A 109 8.00 19.81 5.64
N LYS A 110 7.80 19.05 4.57
CA LYS A 110 8.34 19.31 3.25
C LYS A 110 7.19 19.47 2.27
N LEU A 111 6.95 20.68 1.85
CA LEU A 111 6.08 20.97 0.73
C LEU A 111 6.92 21.40 -0.47
N ILE A 112 6.48 21.04 -1.64
CA ILE A 112 7.13 21.30 -2.92
C ILE A 112 6.18 22.19 -3.71
N ALA A 113 6.68 23.32 -4.19
CA ALA A 113 5.90 24.21 -5.04
C ALA A 113 5.41 23.48 -6.30
N ASN A 114 4.13 23.64 -6.63
CA ASN A 114 3.49 22.99 -7.78
C ASN A 114 2.68 23.98 -8.62
N GLY A 115 3.24 25.15 -8.88
CA GLY A 115 2.60 26.22 -9.67
C GLY A 115 1.28 26.66 -9.06
N ASP A 116 0.29 26.86 -9.91
CA ASP A 116 -1.05 27.36 -9.51
C ASP A 116 -1.85 26.36 -8.64
N ALA A 117 -1.42 25.09 -8.60
CA ALA A 117 -2.07 24.06 -7.79
C ALA A 117 -1.68 24.11 -6.29
N GLY A 118 -0.82 25.06 -5.90
CA GLY A 118 -0.34 25.21 -4.52
C GLY A 118 0.76 24.19 -4.16
N ASP A 119 1.22 24.26 -2.91
CA ASP A 119 2.31 23.41 -2.42
C ASP A 119 1.83 22.00 -2.12
N ILE A 120 2.57 20.99 -2.56
CA ILE A 120 2.21 19.58 -2.42
C ILE A 120 3.28 18.77 -1.69
N CYS A 121 2.86 17.73 -0.95
CA CYS A 121 3.80 16.83 -0.28
C CYS A 121 4.54 15.92 -1.29
N PRO A 122 5.71 15.34 -0.90
CA PRO A 122 6.49 14.47 -1.79
C PRO A 122 5.70 13.29 -2.35
N THR A 123 4.80 12.69 -1.56
CA THR A 123 3.94 11.59 -2.02
C THR A 123 3.00 12.02 -3.14
N CYS A 124 2.33 13.16 -2.98
CA CYS A 124 1.45 13.69 -4.03
C CYS A 124 2.25 14.12 -5.26
N LYS A 125 3.46 14.65 -5.09
CA LYS A 125 4.36 14.96 -6.21
C LYS A 125 4.74 13.71 -6.99
N GLY A 126 5.12 12.63 -6.30
CA GLY A 126 5.44 11.35 -6.95
C GLY A 126 4.25 10.76 -7.70
N LEU A 127 3.03 10.82 -7.13
CA LEU A 127 1.81 10.38 -7.81
C LEU A 127 1.50 11.22 -9.05
N PHE A 128 1.70 12.53 -8.97
CA PHE A 128 1.52 13.42 -10.11
C PHE A 128 2.50 13.09 -11.25
N GLN A 129 3.79 12.96 -10.94
CA GLN A 129 4.83 12.57 -11.89
C GLN A 129 4.57 11.20 -12.52
N LEU A 130 4.08 10.23 -11.71
CA LEU A 130 3.66 8.94 -12.25
C LEU A 130 2.53 9.11 -13.27
N GLY A 131 1.52 9.94 -12.96
CA GLY A 131 0.44 10.26 -13.87
C GLY A 131 0.93 10.83 -15.20
N GLU A 132 1.84 11.81 -15.16
CA GLU A 132 2.44 12.38 -16.37
C GLU A 132 3.19 11.36 -17.22
N LYS A 133 3.91 10.43 -16.57
CA LYS A 133 4.62 9.35 -17.28
C LYS A 133 3.67 8.36 -17.95
N LEU A 134 2.51 8.07 -17.33
CA LEU A 134 1.53 7.14 -17.86
C LEU A 134 0.90 7.58 -19.19
N PHE A 135 0.80 8.88 -19.43
CA PHE A 135 0.25 9.41 -20.68
C PHE A 135 1.24 9.37 -21.86
N LYS A 136 2.50 9.03 -21.63
CA LYS A 136 3.49 8.89 -22.71
C LYS A 136 3.36 7.50 -23.33
N ALA A 137 3.51 7.43 -24.67
CA ALA A 137 3.47 6.14 -25.39
C ALA A 137 4.65 5.22 -24.97
N ASN A 138 4.47 3.91 -25.16
CA ASN A 138 5.50 2.88 -24.93
C ASN A 138 6.11 2.89 -23.52
N ARG A 139 5.25 2.91 -22.49
CA ARG A 139 5.69 2.84 -21.10
C ARG A 139 5.44 1.48 -20.49
N HIS A 140 6.38 1.05 -19.66
CA HIS A 140 6.34 -0.21 -18.92
C HIS A 140 6.36 0.06 -17.42
N PHE A 141 5.62 -0.74 -16.67
CA PHE A 141 5.70 -0.75 -15.22
C PHE A 141 6.83 -1.68 -14.79
N ALA A 142 7.73 -1.18 -13.96
CA ALA A 142 8.79 -1.96 -13.35
C ALA A 142 8.69 -1.91 -11.83
N VAL A 143 8.84 -3.07 -11.19
CA VAL A 143 9.01 -3.15 -9.73
C VAL A 143 10.48 -3.37 -9.44
N LEU A 144 11.09 -2.43 -8.75
CA LEU A 144 12.52 -2.36 -8.49
C LEU A 144 12.80 -2.64 -7.02
N SER A 145 13.96 -3.25 -6.73
CA SER A 145 14.48 -3.45 -5.37
C SER A 145 15.41 -2.33 -4.89
N LYS A 146 15.76 -1.41 -5.78
CA LYS A 146 16.57 -0.22 -5.49
C LYS A 146 15.95 0.99 -6.19
N ALA A 147 16.01 2.14 -5.56
CA ALA A 147 15.63 3.41 -6.16
C ALA A 147 16.59 3.76 -7.29
N VAL A 148 16.07 4.26 -8.40
CA VAL A 148 16.85 4.71 -9.59
C VAL A 148 16.51 6.13 -10.02
N GLY A 149 15.61 6.83 -9.32
CA GLY A 149 15.22 8.21 -9.63
C GLY A 149 13.82 8.56 -9.13
N GLU A 150 12.92 8.84 -10.03
CA GLU A 150 11.54 9.27 -9.73
C GLU A 150 10.58 8.07 -9.72
N GLU A 151 10.59 7.32 -8.65
CA GLU A 151 9.70 6.19 -8.41
C GLU A 151 8.81 6.39 -7.19
N LEU A 152 7.77 5.56 -7.07
CA LEU A 152 6.93 5.50 -5.89
C LEU A 152 7.36 4.35 -4.97
N ASP A 153 7.46 4.66 -3.69
CA ASP A 153 7.61 3.62 -2.66
C ASP A 153 6.44 2.64 -2.70
N LEU A 154 6.75 1.35 -2.75
CA LEU A 154 5.81 0.26 -2.56
C LEU A 154 6.08 -0.46 -1.25
N PHE A 155 5.04 -1.09 -0.71
CA PHE A 155 5.21 -2.00 0.40
C PHE A 155 6.02 -3.24 -0.04
N GLY A 156 7.13 -3.48 0.64
CA GLY A 156 7.94 -4.69 0.48
C GLY A 156 8.22 -5.33 1.83
N TYR A 157 7.76 -6.57 2.05
CA TYR A 157 7.74 -7.22 3.37
C TYR A 157 9.12 -7.32 4.04
N ASN A 158 10.18 -7.60 3.34
CA ASN A 158 11.53 -7.73 3.93
C ASN A 158 12.59 -6.89 3.19
N LYS A 159 12.17 -6.09 2.23
CA LYS A 159 13.05 -5.25 1.43
C LYS A 159 12.26 -4.11 0.82
N PRO A 160 12.89 -2.95 0.60
CA PRO A 160 12.23 -1.85 -0.10
C PRO A 160 11.86 -2.28 -1.52
N LEU A 161 10.68 -1.86 -1.98
CA LEU A 161 10.23 -2.00 -3.35
C LEU A 161 9.78 -0.64 -3.87
N PHE A 162 9.99 -0.43 -5.16
CA PHE A 162 9.69 0.81 -5.83
C PHE A 162 8.94 0.53 -7.15
N LEU A 163 7.92 1.31 -7.43
CA LEU A 163 7.23 1.30 -8.71
C LEU A 163 7.80 2.39 -9.60
N ALA A 164 8.35 2.02 -10.73
CA ALA A 164 8.79 2.93 -11.75
C ALA A 164 7.99 2.76 -13.05
N VAL A 165 7.86 3.83 -13.80
CA VAL A 165 7.34 3.80 -15.18
C VAL A 165 8.49 4.14 -16.09
N MET A 166 8.86 3.21 -16.96
CA MET A 166 10.06 3.27 -17.80
C MET A 166 9.69 3.08 -19.27
N ASP A 167 10.49 3.63 -20.16
CA ASP A 167 10.45 3.22 -21.56
C ASP A 167 11.29 1.94 -21.79
N GLU A 168 11.24 1.41 -23.00
CA GLU A 168 11.90 0.16 -23.34
C GLU A 168 13.41 0.23 -23.14
N LYS A 169 14.03 1.37 -23.48
CA LYS A 169 15.48 1.59 -23.33
C LYS A 169 15.90 1.64 -21.86
N GLU A 170 15.17 2.39 -21.04
CA GLU A 170 15.39 2.47 -19.59
C GLU A 170 15.21 1.09 -18.92
N LEU A 171 14.23 0.29 -19.40
CA LEU A 171 14.01 -1.07 -18.90
C LEU A 171 15.16 -2.01 -19.24
N GLU A 172 15.68 -1.96 -20.46
CA GLU A 172 16.84 -2.75 -20.88
C GLU A 172 18.10 -2.37 -20.11
N GLU A 173 18.39 -1.09 -19.95
CA GLU A 173 19.55 -0.60 -19.19
C GLU A 173 19.52 -1.09 -17.74
N ASN A 174 18.34 -1.01 -17.09
CA ASN A 174 18.16 -1.51 -15.73
C ASN A 174 18.23 -3.04 -15.63
N SER A 175 17.86 -3.78 -16.67
CA SER A 175 17.98 -5.25 -16.68
C SER A 175 19.43 -5.71 -16.81
N ARG A 176 20.23 -5.02 -17.62
CA ARG A 176 21.66 -5.30 -17.83
C ARG A 176 22.49 -5.01 -16.58
N SER A 177 22.17 -3.96 -15.83
CA SER A 177 22.89 -3.61 -14.59
C SER A 177 22.70 -4.63 -13.44
N LYS A 178 21.74 -5.57 -13.58
CA LYS A 178 21.49 -6.66 -12.61
C LYS A 178 22.26 -7.95 -12.94
N SER A 179 22.86 -8.04 -14.13
CA SER A 179 23.58 -9.21 -14.61
C SER A 179 25.11 -9.09 -14.51
N ALA A 180 25.61 -7.96 -13.99
CA ALA A 180 27.00 -7.68 -13.68
C ALA A 180 27.20 -7.57 -12.16
#